data_2b60c335ec063fc10d49ecd2e05bca3b
#
_entry.id   2b60c335ec063fc10d49ecd2e05bca3b
#
_cell.length_a   1.000
_cell.length_b   1.000
_cell.length_c   1.000
_cell.angle_alpha   90.00
_cell.angle_beta   90.00
_cell.angle_gamma   90.00
#
_symmetry.space_group_name_H-M   'P 1'
#
loop_
_entity.id
_entity.type
_entity.pdbx_description
1 polymer ?
#
loop_
_entity_poly.entity_id
_entity_poly.type
_entity_poly.pdbx_seq_one_letter_code
_entity_poly.pdbx_strand_id
1 'polypeptide(L)'
;MRHIYFLFLICAISFSNALSQKILIYMDLKQTDHLKAYGVAYWMLQHGSQVEWLLNYRGGSFLMDENPALERELRIRGVSYSRLSGAEISQVHATIDRENMDTVLLEKAPDIAVYAPPNKQAWDDAVLLALEYAEIPYTVLWDEEVLRGELDKYDWLHLHHEDFTGQYGKFYASYRNTDWYKDEVAKNETMAKKLGYSKVSKLKLAVALTIKQYVGGGGFLFAMCSATDTYDMALAAANTDLCAEVFDGDPAEADAQQRLDFSQTFAFENFTLLTNPLVYEYSDIDIPPSNAPQLRGAEADYFTLFEFSAKYDPVATMLTQDHVAAIKGFMGQTTGFRKGLVKKHVVILGEAEGTEQVKYLHGNFGKGTFTFLGGHDPEDYQHFVNDPPTQLALHTNSPGYRLILNNILFPAARKKKLKT
;
A
#
# COMPACT_ATOMS: atom_id res chain seq x y z
N MET A 1 61.94 -37.05 -53.15
CA MET A 1 60.59 -37.15 -52.70
C MET A 1 60.49 -36.63 -51.23
N ARG A 2 59.95 -35.45 -51.05
CA ARG A 2 59.87 -34.80 -49.74
C ARG A 2 58.38 -34.88 -49.27
N HIS A 3 58.14 -35.65 -48.24
CA HIS A 3 56.81 -35.72 -47.61
C HIS A 3 56.61 -34.55 -46.65
N ILE A 4 55.64 -33.65 -46.96
CA ILE A 4 55.19 -32.55 -46.09
C ILE A 4 54.05 -33.14 -45.31
N TYR A 5 54.24 -33.28 -43.98
CA TYR A 5 53.13 -33.58 -43.04
C TYR A 5 52.44 -32.28 -42.64
N PHE A 6 51.15 -32.11 -43.05
CA PHE A 6 50.31 -31.05 -42.59
C PHE A 6 49.68 -31.42 -41.23
N LEU A 7 50.15 -30.76 -40.19
CA LEU A 7 49.57 -30.92 -38.86
C LEU A 7 48.33 -30.05 -38.79
N PHE A 8 47.09 -30.63 -38.78
CA PHE A 8 45.88 -29.96 -38.51
C PHE A 8 45.75 -29.76 -37.00
N LEU A 9 45.96 -28.52 -36.53
CA LEU A 9 45.69 -28.11 -35.16
C LEU A 9 44.18 -27.83 -35.03
N ILE A 10 43.40 -28.79 -34.51
CA ILE A 10 41.99 -28.61 -34.17
C ILE A 10 41.95 -27.78 -32.88
N CYS A 11 41.69 -26.46 -33.01
CA CYS A 11 41.36 -25.59 -31.89
C CYS A 11 39.94 -25.92 -31.42
N ALA A 12 39.80 -26.75 -30.40
CA ALA A 12 38.54 -26.97 -29.72
C ALA A 12 38.16 -25.65 -28.97
N ILE A 13 37.35 -24.84 -29.62
CA ILE A 13 36.71 -23.71 -28.96
C ILE A 13 35.67 -24.30 -28.01
N SER A 14 36.06 -24.45 -26.75
CA SER A 14 35.12 -24.73 -25.65
C SER A 14 34.21 -23.52 -25.53
N PHE A 15 33.02 -23.56 -26.15
CA PHE A 15 31.92 -22.71 -25.76
C PHE A 15 31.55 -23.12 -24.31
N SER A 16 32.14 -22.48 -23.34
CA SER A 16 31.54 -22.44 -22.01
C SER A 16 30.18 -21.76 -22.20
N ASN A 17 29.14 -22.57 -22.29
CA ASN A 17 27.80 -22.08 -22.01
C ASN A 17 27.90 -21.47 -20.60
N ALA A 18 28.03 -20.17 -20.54
CA ALA A 18 27.77 -19.43 -19.31
C ALA A 18 26.30 -19.72 -18.98
N LEU A 19 26.07 -20.78 -18.19
CA LEU A 19 24.76 -21.09 -17.66
C LEU A 19 24.36 -19.86 -16.89
N SER A 20 23.32 -19.16 -17.38
CA SER A 20 22.74 -18.01 -16.71
C SER A 20 22.49 -18.42 -15.27
N GLN A 21 23.20 -17.80 -14.33
CA GLN A 21 22.98 -17.99 -12.91
C GLN A 21 22.03 -16.91 -12.47
N LYS A 22 21.04 -17.28 -11.65
CA LYS A 22 20.11 -16.34 -11.03
C LYS A 22 20.22 -16.38 -9.53
N ILE A 23 19.87 -15.28 -8.91
CA ILE A 23 19.70 -15.16 -7.47
C ILE A 23 18.21 -15.30 -7.15
N LEU A 24 17.90 -16.22 -6.24
CA LEU A 24 16.59 -16.38 -5.63
C LEU A 24 16.61 -15.78 -4.23
N ILE A 25 15.85 -14.73 -4.03
CA ILE A 25 15.50 -14.20 -2.71
C ILE A 25 14.22 -14.90 -2.28
N TYR A 26 14.33 -15.88 -1.40
CA TYR A 26 13.16 -16.58 -0.89
C TYR A 26 12.45 -15.73 0.16
N MET A 27 11.11 -15.88 0.24
CA MET A 27 10.23 -15.06 1.08
C MET A 27 9.41 -15.91 2.05
N ASP A 28 9.86 -17.15 2.30
CA ASP A 28 9.36 -18.02 3.37
C ASP A 28 10.06 -17.69 4.71
N LEU A 29 9.75 -18.42 5.77
CA LEU A 29 10.31 -18.23 7.12
C LEU A 29 11.83 -18.45 7.23
N LYS A 30 12.53 -18.81 6.15
CA LYS A 30 14.00 -18.87 6.10
C LYS A 30 14.61 -17.51 5.77
N GLN A 31 13.81 -16.54 5.34
CA GLN A 31 14.30 -15.18 5.10
C GLN A 31 14.62 -14.50 6.43
N THR A 32 15.78 -13.86 6.49
CA THR A 32 16.24 -13.10 7.66
C THR A 32 15.58 -11.73 7.76
N ASP A 33 15.30 -11.11 6.62
CA ASP A 33 14.68 -9.79 6.57
C ASP A 33 13.79 -9.68 5.31
N HIS A 34 12.49 -9.92 5.51
CA HIS A 34 11.51 -9.81 4.44
C HIS A 34 11.38 -8.37 3.92
N LEU A 35 11.42 -7.39 4.83
CA LEU A 35 11.17 -6.00 4.46
C LEU A 35 12.29 -5.44 3.58
N LYS A 36 13.55 -5.72 3.94
CA LYS A 36 14.71 -5.33 3.11
C LYS A 36 14.79 -6.10 1.79
N ALA A 37 14.22 -7.31 1.71
CA ALA A 37 14.14 -8.05 0.45
C ALA A 37 13.34 -7.29 -0.63
N TYR A 38 12.25 -6.60 -0.25
CA TYR A 38 11.52 -5.71 -1.16
C TYR A 38 12.38 -4.53 -1.62
N GLY A 39 13.16 -3.95 -0.71
CA GLY A 39 14.09 -2.87 -1.03
C GLY A 39 15.16 -3.31 -2.03
N VAL A 40 15.66 -4.55 -1.94
CA VAL A 40 16.60 -5.10 -2.94
C VAL A 40 15.90 -5.29 -4.30
N ALA A 41 14.68 -5.83 -4.32
CA ALA A 41 13.92 -5.98 -5.56
C ALA A 41 13.67 -4.60 -6.23
N TYR A 42 13.27 -3.60 -5.44
CA TYR A 42 13.09 -2.23 -5.92
C TYR A 42 14.41 -1.64 -6.45
N TRP A 43 15.50 -1.83 -5.71
CA TRP A 43 16.84 -1.38 -6.13
C TRP A 43 17.25 -1.96 -7.50
N MET A 44 16.98 -3.25 -7.75
CA MET A 44 17.23 -3.86 -9.05
C MET A 44 16.45 -3.18 -10.17
N LEU A 45 15.15 -2.90 -9.94
CA LEU A 45 14.30 -2.18 -10.90
C LEU A 45 14.83 -0.77 -11.19
N GLN A 46 15.30 -0.03 -10.16
CA GLN A 46 15.92 1.29 -10.34
C GLN A 46 17.17 1.27 -11.19
N HIS A 47 17.91 0.14 -11.18
CA HIS A 47 19.11 -0.04 -11.99
C HIS A 47 18.81 -0.66 -13.37
N GLY A 48 17.54 -0.63 -13.81
CA GLY A 48 17.10 -1.05 -15.13
C GLY A 48 17.08 -2.57 -15.34
N SER A 49 17.18 -3.35 -14.26
CA SER A 49 17.05 -4.80 -14.30
C SER A 49 15.60 -5.22 -14.03
N GLN A 50 15.17 -6.30 -14.66
CA GLN A 50 13.86 -6.90 -14.40
C GLN A 50 13.94 -7.88 -13.23
N VAL A 51 12.81 -8.07 -12.54
CA VAL A 51 12.67 -9.01 -11.43
C VAL A 51 11.46 -9.91 -11.68
N GLU A 52 11.64 -11.22 -11.60
CA GLU A 52 10.52 -12.16 -11.61
C GLU A 52 9.98 -12.32 -10.20
N TRP A 53 8.72 -11.93 -9.96
CA TRP A 53 8.01 -12.20 -8.71
C TRP A 53 7.29 -13.53 -8.83
N LEU A 54 7.73 -14.51 -8.05
CA LEU A 54 7.25 -15.89 -8.10
C LEU A 54 6.09 -16.06 -7.11
N LEU A 55 4.86 -15.83 -7.59
CA LEU A 55 3.65 -15.87 -6.77
C LEU A 55 3.45 -17.26 -6.16
N ASN A 56 3.18 -17.31 -4.87
CA ASN A 56 3.04 -18.52 -4.04
C ASN A 56 4.29 -19.41 -3.95
N TYR A 57 5.34 -19.15 -4.70
CA TYR A 57 6.57 -19.92 -4.58
C TYR A 57 7.38 -19.44 -3.38
N ARG A 58 7.51 -20.29 -2.34
CA ARG A 58 8.24 -19.99 -1.10
C ARG A 58 7.88 -18.62 -0.51
N GLY A 59 6.59 -18.34 -0.38
CA GLY A 59 6.09 -17.09 0.20
C GLY A 59 6.10 -15.88 -0.74
N GLY A 60 6.20 -16.08 -2.07
CA GLY A 60 6.25 -14.98 -3.05
C GLY A 60 7.66 -14.46 -3.29
N SER A 61 8.57 -15.35 -3.67
CA SER A 61 10.01 -15.10 -3.87
C SER A 61 10.33 -14.19 -5.06
N PHE A 62 11.51 -13.56 -5.02
CA PHE A 62 12.03 -12.80 -6.15
C PHE A 62 13.18 -13.55 -6.82
N LEU A 63 13.14 -13.64 -8.15
CA LEU A 63 14.19 -14.26 -8.96
C LEU A 63 14.74 -13.22 -9.95
N MET A 64 16.05 -13.04 -9.98
CA MET A 64 16.72 -12.02 -10.78
C MET A 64 18.09 -12.49 -11.27
N ASP A 65 18.61 -11.83 -12.30
CA ASP A 65 19.91 -12.17 -12.86
C ASP A 65 21.04 -11.86 -11.87
N GLU A 66 21.98 -12.82 -11.73
CA GLU A 66 23.13 -12.67 -10.85
C GLU A 66 24.05 -11.56 -11.38
N ASN A 67 24.45 -10.66 -10.49
CA ASN A 67 25.54 -9.72 -10.74
C ASN A 67 26.25 -9.34 -9.43
N PRO A 68 27.53 -8.92 -9.47
CA PRO A 68 28.30 -8.62 -8.26
C PRO A 68 27.73 -7.47 -7.42
N ALA A 69 27.03 -6.51 -8.05
CA ALA A 69 26.42 -5.39 -7.35
C ALA A 69 25.22 -5.86 -6.51
N LEU A 70 24.36 -6.71 -7.09
CA LEU A 70 23.24 -7.33 -6.38
C LEU A 70 23.71 -8.12 -5.16
N GLU A 71 24.74 -8.96 -5.32
CA GLU A 71 25.26 -9.73 -4.19
C GLU A 71 25.84 -8.85 -3.07
N ARG A 72 26.46 -7.73 -3.46
CA ARG A 72 26.94 -6.74 -2.49
C ARG A 72 25.77 -6.13 -1.71
N GLU A 73 24.70 -5.74 -2.40
CA GLU A 73 23.49 -5.16 -1.77
C GLU A 73 22.82 -6.17 -0.83
N LEU A 74 22.67 -7.42 -1.24
CA LEU A 74 22.11 -8.49 -0.41
C LEU A 74 22.90 -8.68 0.88
N ARG A 75 24.24 -8.67 0.80
CA ARG A 75 25.08 -8.77 2.01
C ARG A 75 25.01 -7.53 2.89
N ILE A 76 25.00 -6.32 2.31
CA ILE A 76 24.93 -5.07 3.06
C ILE A 76 23.61 -5.00 3.83
N ARG A 77 22.51 -5.37 3.16
CA ARG A 77 21.15 -5.31 3.75
C ARG A 77 20.80 -6.53 4.61
N GLY A 78 21.68 -7.55 4.68
CA GLY A 78 21.45 -8.76 5.48
C GLY A 78 20.35 -9.66 4.94
N VAL A 79 20.03 -9.59 3.64
CA VAL A 79 18.98 -10.37 2.99
C VAL A 79 19.51 -11.75 2.60
N SER A 80 18.80 -12.80 3.00
CA SER A 80 19.15 -14.19 2.67
C SER A 80 18.76 -14.54 1.23
N TYR A 81 19.63 -15.26 0.52
CA TYR A 81 19.42 -15.65 -0.87
C TYR A 81 20.11 -16.97 -1.22
N SER A 82 19.76 -17.52 -2.38
CA SER A 82 20.45 -18.67 -2.98
C SER A 82 20.85 -18.35 -4.41
N ARG A 83 22.04 -18.79 -4.83
CA ARG A 83 22.43 -18.83 -6.25
C ARG A 83 21.86 -20.09 -6.87
N LEU A 84 21.23 -19.96 -8.01
CA LEU A 84 20.64 -21.07 -8.75
C LEU A 84 21.36 -21.27 -10.08
N SER A 85 21.68 -22.52 -10.34
CA SER A 85 22.14 -22.99 -11.67
C SER A 85 20.99 -23.04 -12.66
N GLY A 86 21.25 -23.08 -13.96
CA GLY A 86 20.20 -23.21 -14.97
C GLY A 86 19.30 -24.45 -14.79
N ALA A 87 19.82 -25.54 -14.26
CA ALA A 87 19.02 -26.73 -13.94
C ALA A 87 18.04 -26.47 -12.78
N GLU A 88 18.49 -25.80 -11.71
CA GLU A 88 17.65 -25.43 -10.57
C GLU A 88 16.61 -24.39 -10.97
N ILE A 89 16.94 -23.41 -11.80
CA ILE A 89 15.98 -22.45 -12.35
C ILE A 89 14.88 -23.18 -13.14
N SER A 90 15.26 -24.12 -13.99
CA SER A 90 14.29 -24.94 -14.74
C SER A 90 13.38 -25.75 -13.82
N GLN A 91 13.90 -26.25 -12.71
CA GLN A 91 13.10 -26.97 -11.70
C GLN A 91 12.14 -26.04 -10.96
N VAL A 92 12.56 -24.80 -10.64
CA VAL A 92 11.68 -23.78 -10.04
C VAL A 92 10.50 -23.50 -10.98
N HIS A 93 10.76 -23.19 -12.25
CA HIS A 93 9.68 -22.92 -13.21
C HIS A 93 8.78 -24.15 -13.44
N ALA A 94 9.35 -25.37 -13.51
CA ALA A 94 8.57 -26.59 -13.61
C ALA A 94 7.67 -26.83 -12.38
N THR A 95 8.08 -26.39 -11.20
CA THR A 95 7.25 -26.44 -9.98
C THR A 95 6.11 -25.41 -10.07
N ILE A 96 6.43 -24.20 -10.47
CA ILE A 96 5.44 -23.11 -10.69
C ILE A 96 4.37 -23.54 -11.70
N ASP A 97 4.78 -24.19 -12.80
CA ASP A 97 3.85 -24.66 -13.84
C ASP A 97 2.88 -25.76 -13.34
N ARG A 98 3.30 -26.60 -12.41
CA ARG A 98 2.46 -27.70 -11.89
C ARG A 98 1.55 -27.30 -10.76
N GLU A 99 1.98 -26.38 -9.90
CA GLU A 99 1.29 -26.01 -8.67
C GLU A 99 0.43 -24.74 -8.87
N ASN A 100 -0.28 -24.29 -7.83
CA ASN A 100 -1.00 -23.01 -7.81
C ASN A 100 0.00 -21.85 -7.61
N MET A 101 0.88 -21.63 -8.59
CA MET A 101 1.94 -20.63 -8.60
C MET A 101 1.98 -19.94 -9.97
N ASP A 102 2.55 -18.74 -10.04
CA ASP A 102 2.80 -18.08 -11.32
C ASP A 102 4.01 -17.15 -11.23
N THR A 103 4.53 -16.71 -12.38
CA THR A 103 5.62 -15.75 -12.48
C THR A 103 5.08 -14.43 -13.02
N VAL A 104 5.25 -13.35 -12.28
CA VAL A 104 4.94 -11.99 -12.73
C VAL A 104 6.23 -11.21 -12.91
N LEU A 105 6.40 -10.64 -14.09
CA LEU A 105 7.57 -9.81 -14.39
C LEU A 105 7.35 -8.40 -13.85
N LEU A 106 8.26 -7.92 -13.02
CA LEU A 106 8.39 -6.52 -12.61
C LEU A 106 9.36 -5.84 -13.59
N GLU A 107 8.95 -4.72 -14.18
CA GLU A 107 9.66 -4.12 -15.32
C GLU A 107 10.38 -2.80 -14.99
N LYS A 108 9.82 -1.97 -14.10
CA LYS A 108 10.34 -0.64 -13.76
C LYS A 108 10.05 -0.34 -12.28
N ALA A 109 10.99 0.31 -11.60
CA ALA A 109 10.71 0.86 -10.27
C ALA A 109 9.63 1.95 -10.37
N PRO A 110 8.56 1.89 -9.55
CA PRO A 110 7.56 2.95 -9.55
C PRO A 110 8.10 4.23 -8.91
N ASP A 111 7.71 5.37 -9.45
CA ASP A 111 7.94 6.66 -8.84
C ASP A 111 6.89 6.89 -7.74
N ILE A 112 7.33 7.15 -6.49
CA ILE A 112 6.49 7.11 -5.29
C ILE A 112 6.27 8.51 -4.73
N ALA A 113 5.00 8.88 -4.51
CA ALA A 113 4.59 10.05 -3.77
C ALA A 113 3.88 9.68 -2.46
N VAL A 114 4.08 10.50 -1.43
CA VAL A 114 3.37 10.43 -0.15
C VAL A 114 2.70 11.78 0.08
N TYR A 115 1.40 11.77 0.31
CA TYR A 115 0.65 12.98 0.64
C TYR A 115 0.71 13.22 2.13
N ALA A 116 1.44 14.25 2.55
CA ALA A 116 1.59 14.63 3.94
C ALA A 116 1.98 16.11 4.08
N PRO A 117 1.64 16.78 5.21
CA PRO A 117 2.13 18.12 5.51
C PRO A 117 3.67 18.16 5.56
N PRO A 118 4.31 19.27 5.14
CA PRO A 118 5.77 19.35 4.99
C PRO A 118 6.56 19.19 6.30
N ASN A 119 5.91 19.33 7.45
CA ASN A 119 6.55 19.22 8.77
C ASN A 119 6.17 17.92 9.49
N LYS A 120 5.56 16.97 8.78
CA LYS A 120 5.16 15.72 9.38
C LYS A 120 6.38 14.85 9.69
N GLN A 121 6.33 14.22 10.85
CA GLN A 121 7.34 13.26 11.24
C GLN A 121 7.08 11.93 10.54
N ALA A 122 8.09 11.38 9.86
CA ALA A 122 7.98 10.09 9.18
C ALA A 122 7.58 8.95 10.15
N TRP A 123 7.95 9.08 11.42
CA TRP A 123 7.69 8.07 12.45
C TRP A 123 6.20 7.85 12.77
N ASP A 124 5.32 8.77 12.37
CA ASP A 124 3.87 8.66 12.58
C ASP A 124 3.14 8.03 11.37
N ASP A 125 3.88 7.37 10.49
CA ASP A 125 3.33 6.78 9.26
C ASP A 125 4.00 5.43 8.96
N ALA A 126 3.25 4.35 9.09
CA ALA A 126 3.75 2.99 8.87
C ALA A 126 4.32 2.79 7.45
N VAL A 127 3.77 3.48 6.44
CA VAL A 127 4.28 3.37 5.06
C VAL A 127 5.62 4.08 4.93
N LEU A 128 5.76 5.27 5.52
CA LEU A 128 7.04 5.98 5.54
C LEU A 128 8.11 5.17 6.28
N LEU A 129 7.76 4.56 7.42
CA LEU A 129 8.66 3.65 8.13
C LEU A 129 9.08 2.46 7.25
N ALA A 130 8.14 1.87 6.51
CA ALA A 130 8.45 0.76 5.59
C ALA A 130 9.39 1.19 4.46
N LEU A 131 9.12 2.35 3.83
CA LEU A 131 9.93 2.91 2.75
C LEU A 131 11.35 3.21 3.22
N GLU A 132 11.50 3.87 4.38
CA GLU A 132 12.81 4.20 4.95
C GLU A 132 13.58 2.93 5.34
N TYR A 133 12.93 1.98 6.01
CA TYR A 133 13.58 0.74 6.41
C TYR A 133 14.03 -0.10 5.22
N ALA A 134 13.19 -0.20 4.18
CA ALA A 134 13.51 -0.91 2.95
C ALA A 134 14.46 -0.11 2.02
N GLU A 135 14.78 1.14 2.36
CA GLU A 135 15.61 2.05 1.57
C GLU A 135 15.02 2.31 0.17
N ILE A 136 13.72 2.54 0.12
CA ILE A 136 12.96 2.88 -1.08
C ILE A 136 12.70 4.39 -1.10
N PRO A 137 13.17 5.14 -2.13
CA PRO A 137 12.99 6.57 -2.19
C PRO A 137 11.54 6.98 -2.48
N TYR A 138 11.13 8.11 -1.91
CA TYR A 138 9.80 8.71 -2.12
C TYR A 138 9.88 10.24 -2.10
N THR A 139 8.81 10.89 -2.55
CA THR A 139 8.67 12.36 -2.51
C THR A 139 7.41 12.72 -1.73
N VAL A 140 7.54 13.66 -0.79
CA VAL A 140 6.38 14.20 -0.08
C VAL A 140 5.74 15.30 -0.91
N LEU A 141 4.43 15.21 -1.09
CA LEU A 141 3.57 16.23 -1.71
C LEU A 141 2.48 16.62 -0.72
N TRP A 142 2.02 17.88 -0.78
CA TRP A 142 0.87 18.32 -0.01
C TRP A 142 -0.14 19.05 -0.90
N ASP A 143 -1.09 19.74 -0.31
CA ASP A 143 -2.21 20.39 -1.00
C ASP A 143 -1.79 21.19 -2.24
N GLU A 144 -0.74 22.01 -2.10
CA GLU A 144 -0.29 22.90 -3.16
C GLU A 144 0.29 22.13 -4.36
N GLU A 145 1.15 21.14 -4.10
CA GLU A 145 1.77 20.32 -5.15
C GLU A 145 0.73 19.48 -5.87
N VAL A 146 -0.22 18.90 -5.13
CA VAL A 146 -1.32 18.12 -5.70
C VAL A 146 -2.18 18.97 -6.61
N LEU A 147 -2.59 20.16 -6.16
CA LEU A 147 -3.43 21.06 -6.96
C LEU A 147 -2.70 21.68 -8.15
N ARG A 148 -1.35 21.74 -8.14
CA ARG A 148 -0.55 22.11 -9.30
C ARG A 148 -0.38 21.00 -10.33
N GLY A 149 -0.94 19.79 -10.09
CA GLY A 149 -0.87 18.66 -11.00
C GLY A 149 0.44 17.88 -10.93
N GLU A 150 1.19 17.97 -9.81
CA GLU A 150 2.47 17.25 -9.69
C GLU A 150 2.32 15.73 -9.56
N LEU A 151 1.11 15.24 -9.25
CA LEU A 151 0.82 13.79 -9.15
C LEU A 151 1.12 13.03 -10.45
N ASP A 152 1.01 13.66 -11.62
CA ASP A 152 1.26 13.03 -12.92
C ASP A 152 2.71 12.55 -13.11
N LYS A 153 3.63 12.95 -12.21
CA LYS A 153 5.04 12.53 -12.21
C LYS A 153 5.25 11.19 -11.51
N TYR A 154 4.25 10.69 -10.80
CA TYR A 154 4.37 9.54 -9.91
C TYR A 154 3.44 8.41 -10.34
N ASP A 155 3.93 7.18 -10.17
CA ASP A 155 3.17 5.97 -10.46
C ASP A 155 2.26 5.59 -9.28
N TRP A 156 2.66 5.90 -8.05
CA TRP A 156 2.03 5.48 -6.82
C TRP A 156 1.91 6.61 -5.80
N LEU A 157 0.73 6.71 -5.15
CA LEU A 157 0.42 7.72 -4.14
C LEU A 157 -0.05 7.05 -2.85
N HIS A 158 0.53 7.47 -1.73
CA HIS A 158 0.09 7.08 -0.39
C HIS A 158 -0.69 8.20 0.31
N LEU A 159 -1.77 7.80 1.00
CA LEU A 159 -2.53 8.61 1.97
C LEU A 159 -2.62 7.82 3.27
N HIS A 160 -2.36 8.43 4.42
CA HIS A 160 -2.41 7.72 5.71
C HIS A 160 -3.58 8.19 6.60
N HIS A 161 -3.37 9.18 7.39
CA HIS A 161 -4.34 9.65 8.38
C HIS A 161 -4.87 11.07 8.09
N GLU A 162 -4.70 11.53 6.87
CA GLU A 162 -5.27 12.80 6.44
C GLU A 162 -6.80 12.72 6.37
N ASP A 163 -7.42 13.80 6.84
CA ASP A 163 -8.86 13.98 6.76
C ASP A 163 -9.23 14.83 5.54
N PHE A 164 -9.96 14.24 4.62
CA PHE A 164 -10.44 14.91 3.41
C PHE A 164 -11.79 15.61 3.59
N THR A 165 -12.41 15.48 4.77
CA THR A 165 -13.70 16.13 5.07
C THR A 165 -13.58 17.57 5.58
N GLY A 166 -12.39 17.94 6.08
CA GLY A 166 -12.12 19.23 6.69
C GLY A 166 -12.47 19.30 8.19
N GLN A 167 -12.61 18.14 8.85
CA GLN A 167 -12.92 18.04 10.28
C GLN A 167 -11.67 17.73 11.13
N TYR A 168 -10.48 17.91 10.56
CA TYR A 168 -9.16 17.80 11.21
C TYR A 168 -8.89 16.44 11.87
N GLY A 169 -9.22 15.36 11.19
CA GLY A 169 -9.15 14.02 11.73
C GLY A 169 -10.20 13.80 12.82
N LYS A 170 -10.26 12.65 13.39
CA LYS A 170 -11.27 12.29 14.43
C LYS A 170 -10.85 12.74 15.84
N PHE A 171 -10.11 13.85 15.94
CA PHE A 171 -9.42 14.26 17.18
C PHE A 171 -10.18 15.28 18.04
N TYR A 172 -11.21 15.96 17.50
CA TYR A 172 -11.87 17.06 18.19
C TYR A 172 -12.38 16.69 19.59
N ALA A 173 -13.05 15.57 19.73
CA ALA A 173 -13.65 15.15 21.00
C ALA A 173 -12.62 15.11 22.14
N SER A 174 -11.45 14.54 21.89
CA SER A 174 -10.42 14.29 22.91
C SER A 174 -9.31 15.34 22.96
N TYR A 175 -9.00 16.01 21.83
CA TYR A 175 -7.76 16.79 21.69
C TYR A 175 -7.95 18.26 21.33
N ARG A 176 -9.18 18.80 21.17
CA ARG A 176 -9.46 20.18 20.76
C ARG A 176 -8.75 21.27 21.59
N ASN A 177 -8.34 20.96 22.83
CA ASN A 177 -7.66 21.89 23.72
C ASN A 177 -6.14 21.76 23.70
N THR A 178 -5.57 20.74 23.05
CA THR A 178 -4.13 20.53 22.96
C THR A 178 -3.48 21.49 21.96
N ASP A 179 -2.21 21.85 22.17
CA ASP A 179 -1.54 22.80 21.30
C ASP A 179 -1.31 22.20 19.91
N TRP A 180 -0.95 20.92 19.83
CA TRP A 180 -0.72 20.26 18.52
C TRP A 180 -1.99 20.24 17.65
N TYR A 181 -3.20 20.02 18.24
CA TYR A 181 -4.46 20.06 17.49
C TYR A 181 -4.76 21.48 16.96
N LYS A 182 -4.55 22.51 17.79
CA LYS A 182 -4.70 23.91 17.39
C LYS A 182 -3.74 24.29 16.27
N ASP A 183 -2.49 23.81 16.36
CA ASP A 183 -1.49 24.00 15.32
C ASP A 183 -1.86 23.32 14.00
N GLU A 184 -2.45 22.13 14.07
CA GLU A 184 -2.98 21.42 12.90
C GLU A 184 -4.13 22.18 12.22
N VAL A 185 -5.09 22.65 13.00
CA VAL A 185 -6.17 23.53 12.51
C VAL A 185 -5.58 24.77 11.83
N ALA A 186 -4.68 25.49 12.50
CA ALA A 186 -4.08 26.73 11.98
C ALA A 186 -3.29 26.50 10.68
N LYS A 187 -2.57 25.39 10.55
CA LYS A 187 -1.85 25.01 9.31
C LYS A 187 -2.81 24.82 8.14
N ASN A 188 -3.86 24.02 8.33
CA ASN A 188 -4.84 23.74 7.28
C ASN A 188 -5.59 25.00 6.87
N GLU A 189 -6.03 25.83 7.83
CA GLU A 189 -6.67 27.12 7.53
C GLU A 189 -5.73 28.09 6.77
N THR A 190 -4.45 28.13 7.16
CA THR A 190 -3.46 28.96 6.49
C THR A 190 -3.26 28.50 5.04
N MET A 191 -3.21 27.19 4.82
CA MET A 191 -3.09 26.63 3.48
C MET A 191 -4.35 26.89 2.65
N ALA A 192 -5.55 26.72 3.20
CA ALA A 192 -6.78 27.03 2.50
C ALA A 192 -6.81 28.49 2.04
N LYS A 193 -6.48 29.44 2.93
CA LYS A 193 -6.39 30.88 2.61
C LYS A 193 -5.32 31.17 1.53
N LYS A 194 -4.12 30.57 1.66
CA LYS A 194 -3.04 30.70 0.69
C LYS A 194 -3.47 30.29 -0.72
N LEU A 195 -4.24 29.21 -0.83
CA LEU A 195 -4.70 28.66 -2.10
C LEU A 195 -6.05 29.22 -2.56
N GLY A 196 -6.62 30.22 -1.84
CA GLY A 196 -7.83 30.93 -2.23
C GLY A 196 -9.15 30.24 -1.89
N TYR A 197 -9.11 29.24 -0.99
CA TYR A 197 -10.31 28.53 -0.50
C TYR A 197 -10.86 29.21 0.75
N SER A 198 -12.19 29.34 0.84
CA SER A 198 -12.88 29.94 1.98
C SER A 198 -12.92 29.02 3.21
N LYS A 199 -12.83 27.69 3.01
CA LYS A 199 -12.91 26.66 4.04
C LYS A 199 -11.89 25.55 3.76
N VAL A 200 -11.42 24.88 4.82
CA VAL A 200 -10.56 23.69 4.70
C VAL A 200 -11.28 22.54 4.00
N SER A 201 -12.57 22.32 4.27
CA SER A 201 -13.39 21.32 3.59
C SER A 201 -13.42 21.51 2.07
N LYS A 202 -13.46 22.74 1.56
CA LYS A 202 -13.41 23.04 0.12
C LYS A 202 -12.03 22.79 -0.49
N LEU A 203 -10.96 23.12 0.25
CA LEU A 203 -9.60 22.79 -0.17
C LEU A 203 -9.43 21.26 -0.24
N LYS A 204 -9.79 20.52 0.80
CA LYS A 204 -9.61 19.06 0.86
C LYS A 204 -10.45 18.33 -0.19
N LEU A 205 -11.66 18.81 -0.47
CA LEU A 205 -12.47 18.31 -1.59
C LEU A 205 -11.76 18.52 -2.93
N ALA A 206 -11.17 19.70 -3.18
CA ALA A 206 -10.43 19.95 -4.43
C ALA A 206 -9.23 19.01 -4.55
N VAL A 207 -8.51 18.76 -3.47
CA VAL A 207 -7.40 17.78 -3.43
C VAL A 207 -7.94 16.37 -3.69
N ALA A 208 -9.02 15.94 -3.02
CA ALA A 208 -9.62 14.62 -3.24
C ALA A 208 -10.07 14.41 -4.69
N LEU A 209 -10.65 15.43 -5.32
CA LEU A 209 -11.05 15.38 -6.74
C LEU A 209 -9.82 15.29 -7.68
N THR A 210 -8.73 15.98 -7.36
CA THR A 210 -7.47 15.91 -8.11
C THR A 210 -6.86 14.51 -8.01
N ILE A 211 -6.83 13.92 -6.81
CA ILE A 211 -6.39 12.53 -6.59
C ILE A 211 -7.30 11.56 -7.36
N LYS A 212 -8.62 11.78 -7.34
CA LYS A 212 -9.57 10.97 -8.12
C LYS A 212 -9.25 11.01 -9.63
N GLN A 213 -8.90 12.17 -10.17
CA GLN A 213 -8.50 12.32 -11.58
C GLN A 213 -7.19 11.57 -11.86
N TYR A 214 -6.19 11.69 -10.97
CA TYR A 214 -4.92 10.96 -11.05
C TYR A 214 -5.15 9.44 -11.13
N VAL A 215 -5.95 8.88 -10.22
CA VAL A 215 -6.29 7.44 -10.25
C VAL A 215 -7.04 7.09 -11.53
N GLY A 216 -8.05 7.90 -11.92
CA GLY A 216 -8.79 7.70 -13.17
C GLY A 216 -7.90 7.73 -14.41
N GLY A 217 -6.80 8.47 -14.39
CA GLY A 217 -5.78 8.56 -15.43
C GLY A 217 -4.84 7.37 -15.52
N GLY A 218 -4.72 6.57 -14.45
CA GLY A 218 -3.85 5.39 -14.40
C GLY A 218 -2.95 5.29 -13.17
N GLY A 219 -3.06 6.23 -12.22
CA GLY A 219 -2.30 6.22 -10.98
C GLY A 219 -2.75 5.10 -10.02
N PHE A 220 -1.86 4.74 -9.12
CA PHE A 220 -2.08 3.73 -8.07
C PHE A 220 -2.20 4.43 -6.72
N LEU A 221 -3.37 4.32 -6.07
CA LEU A 221 -3.63 4.86 -4.76
C LEU A 221 -3.54 3.78 -3.69
N PHE A 222 -2.79 4.04 -2.64
CA PHE A 222 -2.79 3.25 -1.42
C PHE A 222 -3.15 4.14 -0.22
N ALA A 223 -4.26 3.86 0.43
CA ALA A 223 -4.70 4.60 1.60
C ALA A 223 -4.79 3.70 2.83
N MET A 224 -4.42 4.26 3.98
CA MET A 224 -4.52 3.62 5.28
C MET A 224 -5.28 4.51 6.27
N CYS A 225 -5.68 3.91 7.38
CA CYS A 225 -6.26 4.61 8.51
C CYS A 225 -7.44 5.52 8.11
N SER A 226 -7.54 6.74 8.67
CA SER A 226 -8.65 7.67 8.40
C SER A 226 -8.66 8.24 6.98
N ALA A 227 -7.58 8.14 6.23
CA ALA A 227 -7.61 8.57 4.83
C ALA A 227 -8.49 7.67 3.94
N THR A 228 -8.85 6.48 4.39
CA THR A 228 -9.69 5.55 3.61
C THR A 228 -11.15 5.97 3.57
N ASP A 229 -11.78 6.13 4.72
CA ASP A 229 -13.19 6.49 4.83
C ASP A 229 -13.43 8.00 4.58
N THR A 230 -12.57 8.89 5.10
CA THR A 230 -12.72 10.32 4.91
C THR A 230 -12.56 10.76 3.46
N TYR A 231 -11.74 10.06 2.68
CA TYR A 231 -11.60 10.29 1.24
C TYR A 231 -12.92 10.01 0.50
N ASP A 232 -13.51 8.84 0.72
CA ASP A 232 -14.80 8.49 0.11
C ASP A 232 -15.95 9.39 0.61
N MET A 233 -15.92 9.77 1.90
CA MET A 233 -16.89 10.74 2.45
C MET A 233 -16.81 12.10 1.76
N ALA A 234 -15.60 12.63 1.56
CA ALA A 234 -15.40 13.90 0.86
C ALA A 234 -15.91 13.83 -0.59
N LEU A 235 -15.64 12.72 -1.29
CA LEU A 235 -16.15 12.53 -2.65
C LEU A 235 -17.67 12.42 -2.70
N ALA A 236 -18.29 11.70 -1.78
CA ALA A 236 -19.76 11.60 -1.70
C ALA A 236 -20.42 12.93 -1.38
N ALA A 237 -19.77 13.74 -0.53
CA ALA A 237 -20.26 15.04 -0.08
C ALA A 237 -19.84 16.22 -0.98
N ALA A 238 -19.45 15.98 -2.23
CA ALA A 238 -18.95 17.03 -3.13
C ALA A 238 -19.92 18.21 -3.31
N ASN A 239 -21.23 17.98 -3.17
CA ASN A 239 -22.28 18.97 -3.36
C ASN A 239 -23.02 19.35 -2.06
N THR A 240 -22.47 19.00 -0.89
CA THR A 240 -23.10 19.32 0.40
C THR A 240 -22.02 19.61 1.45
N ASP A 241 -22.41 20.31 2.51
CA ASP A 241 -21.54 20.56 3.67
C ASP A 241 -21.89 19.58 4.79
N LEU A 242 -20.91 18.76 5.15
CA LEU A 242 -21.04 17.79 6.25
C LEU A 242 -20.31 18.24 7.54
N CYS A 243 -19.59 19.37 7.50
CA CYS A 243 -18.82 19.84 8.64
C CYS A 243 -19.73 20.47 9.69
N ALA A 244 -19.55 20.12 10.95
CA ALA A 244 -20.23 20.81 12.05
C ALA A 244 -19.59 22.20 12.27
N GLU A 245 -20.39 23.16 12.79
CA GLU A 245 -20.01 24.55 13.03
C GLU A 245 -18.66 24.72 13.79
N VAL A 246 -18.32 23.76 14.65
CA VAL A 246 -17.07 23.80 15.43
C VAL A 246 -15.80 23.66 14.58
N PHE A 247 -15.92 23.19 13.34
CA PHE A 247 -14.79 22.99 12.44
C PHE A 247 -14.56 24.16 11.49
N ASP A 248 -15.61 24.81 11.00
CA ASP A 248 -15.50 25.81 9.94
C ASP A 248 -16.38 27.07 10.10
N GLY A 249 -17.16 27.16 11.19
CA GLY A 249 -17.89 28.35 11.62
C GLY A 249 -19.32 28.46 11.10
N ASP A 250 -19.84 27.48 10.36
CA ASP A 250 -21.26 27.35 10.00
C ASP A 250 -21.76 25.91 10.13
N PRO A 251 -23.05 25.69 10.37
CA PRO A 251 -23.55 24.33 10.60
C PRO A 251 -23.53 23.48 9.32
N ALA A 252 -23.33 22.17 9.50
CA ALA A 252 -23.57 21.21 8.42
C ALA A 252 -24.97 21.38 7.82
N GLU A 253 -25.11 21.11 6.51
CA GLU A 253 -26.42 21.14 5.86
C GLU A 253 -27.37 20.09 6.47
N ALA A 254 -28.59 20.47 6.80
CA ALA A 254 -29.57 19.60 7.48
C ALA A 254 -29.95 18.36 6.64
N ASP A 255 -29.84 18.45 5.32
CA ASP A 255 -30.10 17.39 4.35
C ASP A 255 -28.85 16.77 3.78
N ALA A 256 -27.68 16.96 4.40
CA ALA A 256 -26.39 16.46 3.92
C ALA A 256 -26.43 14.95 3.62
N GLN A 257 -27.04 14.15 4.51
CA GLN A 257 -27.17 12.70 4.30
C GLN A 257 -27.91 12.35 3.00
N GLN A 258 -28.98 13.06 2.66
CA GLN A 258 -29.80 12.80 1.47
C GLN A 258 -29.12 13.27 0.18
N ARG A 259 -28.11 14.14 0.30
CA ARG A 259 -27.39 14.72 -0.82
C ARG A 259 -26.08 14.00 -1.14
N LEU A 260 -25.74 12.94 -0.39
CA LEU A 260 -24.57 12.14 -0.69
C LEU A 260 -24.71 11.44 -2.05
N ASP A 261 -23.69 11.56 -2.89
CA ASP A 261 -23.59 10.88 -4.18
C ASP A 261 -22.59 9.75 -4.10
N PHE A 262 -23.05 8.56 -3.77
CA PHE A 262 -22.22 7.35 -3.69
C PHE A 262 -21.65 6.89 -5.03
N SER A 263 -22.10 7.44 -6.16
CA SER A 263 -21.48 7.16 -7.46
C SER A 263 -20.08 7.76 -7.57
N GLN A 264 -19.75 8.73 -6.74
CA GLN A 264 -18.46 9.41 -6.71
C GLN A 264 -17.39 8.67 -5.90
N THR A 265 -17.78 7.81 -4.96
CA THR A 265 -16.88 7.11 -4.04
C THR A 265 -16.15 5.95 -4.71
N PHE A 266 -15.03 5.54 -4.13
CA PHE A 266 -14.24 4.42 -4.61
C PHE A 266 -14.73 3.09 -4.04
N ALA A 267 -14.73 2.95 -2.71
CA ALA A 267 -14.95 1.68 -2.04
C ALA A 267 -16.33 1.53 -1.38
N PHE A 268 -16.93 2.63 -0.90
CA PHE A 268 -18.09 2.54 -0.01
C PHE A 268 -19.35 3.17 -0.59
N GLU A 269 -20.50 2.61 -0.23
CA GLU A 269 -21.82 3.13 -0.59
C GLU A 269 -22.82 2.95 0.56
N ASN A 270 -23.87 3.77 0.57
CA ASN A 270 -24.99 3.69 1.54
C ASN A 270 -24.60 3.89 3.01
N PHE A 271 -23.47 4.52 3.27
CA PHE A 271 -23.06 4.82 4.64
C PHE A 271 -23.85 5.99 5.23
N THR A 272 -23.93 6.00 6.56
CA THR A 272 -24.61 7.03 7.35
C THR A 272 -23.60 7.98 7.97
N LEU A 273 -23.82 9.30 7.81
CA LEU A 273 -23.00 10.34 8.43
C LEU A 273 -23.24 10.42 9.93
N LEU A 274 -22.18 10.65 10.69
CA LEU A 274 -22.20 10.96 12.12
C LEU A 274 -21.69 12.40 12.30
N THR A 275 -22.62 13.34 12.39
CA THR A 275 -22.32 14.79 12.39
C THR A 275 -22.04 15.36 13.78
N ASN A 276 -22.15 14.56 14.85
CA ASN A 276 -21.82 15.01 16.20
C ASN A 276 -20.30 15.08 16.39
N PRO A 277 -19.69 16.28 16.57
CA PRO A 277 -18.24 16.42 16.69
C PRO A 277 -17.64 15.79 17.95
N LEU A 278 -18.46 15.37 18.91
CA LEU A 278 -18.03 14.67 20.12
C LEU A 278 -18.02 13.14 19.95
N VAL A 279 -18.46 12.63 18.79
CA VAL A 279 -18.35 11.24 18.42
C VAL A 279 -17.06 11.06 17.62
N TYR A 280 -16.35 9.96 17.87
CA TYR A 280 -15.05 9.72 17.24
C TYR A 280 -15.16 9.43 15.75
N GLU A 281 -16.18 8.66 15.35
CA GLU A 281 -16.42 8.29 13.97
C GLU A 281 -17.19 9.40 13.23
N TYR A 282 -16.93 9.56 11.93
CA TYR A 282 -17.68 10.50 11.07
C TYR A 282 -18.75 9.81 10.23
N SER A 283 -18.70 8.49 10.16
CA SER A 283 -19.71 7.66 9.50
C SER A 283 -19.74 6.26 10.10
N ASP A 284 -20.66 5.42 9.63
CA ASP A 284 -20.74 4.01 9.99
C ASP A 284 -19.90 3.08 9.07
N ILE A 285 -19.03 3.64 8.25
CA ILE A 285 -18.03 2.87 7.48
C ILE A 285 -17.06 2.18 8.45
N ASP A 286 -16.48 2.94 9.37
CA ASP A 286 -15.54 2.45 10.36
C ASP A 286 -16.25 1.53 11.38
N ILE A 287 -15.58 0.45 11.74
CA ILE A 287 -15.98 -0.42 12.84
C ILE A 287 -14.97 -0.26 13.98
N PRO A 288 -15.18 0.68 14.90
CA PRO A 288 -14.29 0.85 16.04
C PRO A 288 -14.39 -0.34 17.00
N PRO A 289 -13.37 -0.58 17.83
CA PRO A 289 -13.35 -1.67 18.81
C PRO A 289 -14.57 -1.70 19.74
N SER A 290 -15.12 -0.53 20.07
CA SER A 290 -16.34 -0.40 20.89
C SER A 290 -17.59 -0.98 20.24
N ASN A 291 -17.66 -1.00 18.90
CA ASN A 291 -18.78 -1.47 18.10
C ASN A 291 -18.54 -2.85 17.46
N ALA A 292 -17.36 -3.42 17.65
CA ALA A 292 -16.99 -4.74 17.17
C ALA A 292 -16.72 -5.67 18.37
N PRO A 293 -17.76 -6.27 18.95
CA PRO A 293 -17.62 -7.10 20.16
C PRO A 293 -16.71 -8.32 19.95
N GLN A 294 -16.43 -8.68 18.71
CA GLN A 294 -15.47 -9.72 18.34
C GLN A 294 -14.02 -9.25 18.42
N LEU A 295 -13.75 -7.95 18.38
CA LEU A 295 -12.40 -7.43 18.58
C LEU A 295 -11.98 -7.70 20.03
N ARG A 296 -10.90 -8.43 20.14
CA ARG A 296 -10.29 -8.85 21.41
C ARG A 296 -9.00 -8.06 21.61
N GLY A 297 -8.30 -8.35 22.68
CA GLY A 297 -6.92 -7.85 22.83
C GLY A 297 -6.00 -8.35 21.71
N ALA A 298 -4.83 -7.74 21.57
CA ALA A 298 -3.83 -8.03 20.55
C ALA A 298 -3.53 -9.52 20.32
N GLU A 299 -3.65 -10.32 21.38
CA GLU A 299 -3.37 -11.77 21.35
C GLU A 299 -4.40 -12.59 20.53
N ALA A 300 -5.59 -12.06 20.33
CA ALA A 300 -6.72 -12.79 19.72
C ALA A 300 -7.34 -12.09 18.53
N ASP A 301 -6.85 -10.91 18.16
CA ASP A 301 -7.33 -10.15 17.00
C ASP A 301 -6.47 -10.50 15.77
N TYR A 302 -7.12 -11.13 14.78
CA TYR A 302 -6.51 -11.53 13.53
C TYR A 302 -7.50 -11.28 12.38
N PHE A 303 -6.95 -11.00 11.20
CA PHE A 303 -7.69 -11.06 9.95
C PHE A 303 -7.00 -12.02 8.98
N THR A 304 -7.78 -12.64 8.10
CA THR A 304 -7.28 -13.59 7.11
C THR A 304 -7.21 -12.94 5.73
N LEU A 305 -6.17 -13.32 4.99
CA LEU A 305 -5.98 -12.89 3.62
C LEU A 305 -6.81 -13.74 2.67
N PHE A 306 -7.27 -13.11 1.61
CA PHE A 306 -7.94 -13.76 0.50
C PHE A 306 -7.09 -14.92 -0.06
N GLU A 307 -7.69 -16.11 -0.17
CA GLU A 307 -7.07 -17.25 -0.82
C GLU A 307 -7.29 -17.16 -2.33
N PHE A 308 -6.22 -17.05 -3.09
CA PHE A 308 -6.27 -16.79 -4.52
C PHE A 308 -5.62 -17.89 -5.37
N SER A 309 -6.00 -17.94 -6.65
CA SER A 309 -5.30 -18.70 -7.67
C SER A 309 -4.24 -17.86 -8.35
N ALA A 310 -2.95 -18.15 -8.12
CA ALA A 310 -1.87 -17.43 -8.78
C ALA A 310 -1.94 -17.48 -10.31
N LYS A 311 -2.55 -18.52 -10.89
CA LYS A 311 -2.66 -18.73 -12.35
C LYS A 311 -3.80 -17.97 -12.99
N TYR A 312 -4.95 -17.90 -12.33
CA TYR A 312 -6.20 -17.45 -12.95
C TYR A 312 -6.70 -16.12 -12.42
N ASP A 313 -6.37 -15.78 -11.18
CA ASP A 313 -6.79 -14.52 -10.58
C ASP A 313 -6.04 -13.32 -11.18
N PRO A 314 -6.62 -12.12 -11.11
CA PRO A 314 -5.99 -10.90 -11.56
C PRO A 314 -4.64 -10.62 -10.88
N VAL A 315 -3.82 -9.79 -11.49
CA VAL A 315 -2.52 -9.34 -10.92
C VAL A 315 -2.69 -8.69 -9.54
N ALA A 316 -3.86 -8.12 -9.25
CA ALA A 316 -4.20 -7.58 -7.94
C ALA A 316 -3.96 -8.55 -6.77
N THR A 317 -4.01 -9.86 -7.02
CA THR A 317 -3.72 -10.89 -6.00
C THR A 317 -2.29 -10.87 -5.48
N MET A 318 -1.36 -10.22 -6.19
CA MET A 318 -0.01 -9.98 -5.71
C MET A 318 0.02 -9.20 -4.39
N LEU A 319 -1.00 -8.39 -4.13
CA LEU A 319 -1.13 -7.59 -2.91
C LEU A 319 -1.26 -8.44 -1.65
N THR A 320 -1.64 -9.71 -1.80
CA THR A 320 -1.81 -10.66 -0.69
C THR A 320 -0.65 -11.67 -0.56
N GLN A 321 0.44 -11.49 -1.33
CA GLN A 321 1.62 -12.36 -1.18
C GLN A 321 2.22 -12.21 0.20
N ASP A 322 2.16 -13.29 0.99
CA ASP A 322 2.73 -13.30 2.32
C ASP A 322 3.27 -14.72 2.67
N HIS A 323 4.06 -14.80 3.74
CA HIS A 323 4.54 -16.07 4.29
C HIS A 323 3.55 -16.68 5.29
N VAL A 324 2.47 -15.95 5.61
CA VAL A 324 1.37 -16.40 6.48
C VAL A 324 0.03 -15.97 5.88
N ALA A 325 -1.01 -16.73 6.11
CA ALA A 325 -2.37 -16.44 5.65
C ALA A 325 -3.17 -15.57 6.63
N ALA A 326 -2.84 -15.60 7.92
CA ALA A 326 -3.48 -14.83 8.97
C ALA A 326 -2.53 -13.74 9.49
N ILE A 327 -3.01 -12.52 9.53
CA ILE A 327 -2.28 -11.34 9.97
C ILE A 327 -2.80 -10.91 11.34
N LYS A 328 -1.91 -10.58 12.27
CA LYS A 328 -2.29 -10.00 13.55
C LYS A 328 -3.02 -8.68 13.32
N GLY A 329 -4.14 -8.47 14.01
CA GLY A 329 -4.92 -7.25 13.94
C GLY A 329 -4.14 -6.05 14.47
N PHE A 330 -4.50 -4.88 13.99
CA PHE A 330 -3.98 -3.60 14.46
C PHE A 330 -5.05 -2.54 14.29
N MET A 331 -5.10 -1.60 15.22
CA MET A 331 -6.09 -0.54 15.25
C MET A 331 -5.55 0.75 14.61
N GLY A 332 -6.42 1.71 14.44
CA GLY A 332 -6.13 3.05 13.92
C GLY A 332 -7.37 3.93 14.09
N GLN A 333 -7.33 5.14 13.55
CA GLN A 333 -8.50 6.02 13.52
C GLN A 333 -9.66 5.38 12.75
N THR A 334 -9.32 4.63 11.67
CA THR A 334 -10.24 3.72 11.00
C THR A 334 -9.63 2.32 11.08
N THR A 335 -10.19 1.50 11.94
CA THR A 335 -9.65 0.17 12.26
C THR A 335 -9.97 -0.86 11.19
N GLY A 336 -11.18 -0.79 10.64
CA GLY A 336 -11.67 -1.68 9.60
C GLY A 336 -13.02 -1.18 9.09
N PHE A 337 -13.56 -1.86 8.09
CA PHE A 337 -14.71 -1.38 7.34
C PHE A 337 -15.90 -2.33 7.49
N ARG A 338 -17.11 -1.76 7.55
CA ARG A 338 -18.36 -2.55 7.56
C ARG A 338 -18.57 -3.19 6.20
N LYS A 339 -18.55 -4.54 6.16
CA LYS A 339 -18.65 -5.35 4.94
C LYS A 339 -19.85 -4.99 4.06
N GLY A 340 -21.01 -4.74 4.70
CA GLY A 340 -22.26 -4.40 4.00
C GLY A 340 -22.25 -3.06 3.26
N LEU A 341 -21.26 -2.18 3.52
CA LEU A 341 -21.11 -0.89 2.86
C LEU A 341 -20.09 -0.91 1.71
N VAL A 342 -19.36 -2.02 1.54
CA VAL A 342 -18.39 -2.17 0.46
C VAL A 342 -19.11 -2.40 -0.86
N LYS A 343 -18.76 -1.61 -1.90
CA LYS A 343 -19.33 -1.75 -3.24
C LYS A 343 -19.03 -3.12 -3.85
N LYS A 344 -19.96 -3.67 -4.59
CA LYS A 344 -19.90 -5.04 -5.17
C LYS A 344 -18.72 -5.30 -6.09
N HIS A 345 -18.15 -4.25 -6.70
CA HIS A 345 -17.00 -4.40 -7.61
C HIS A 345 -15.65 -4.33 -6.90
N VAL A 346 -15.64 -4.03 -5.61
CA VAL A 346 -14.44 -3.97 -4.78
C VAL A 346 -14.10 -5.37 -4.29
N VAL A 347 -12.84 -5.76 -4.43
CA VAL A 347 -12.32 -7.05 -3.98
C VAL A 347 -11.93 -6.94 -2.51
N ILE A 348 -12.44 -7.83 -1.69
CA ILE A 348 -12.03 -7.97 -0.28
C ILE A 348 -10.80 -8.88 -0.27
N LEU A 349 -9.66 -8.32 0.12
CA LEU A 349 -8.36 -9.00 0.20
C LEU A 349 -8.04 -9.50 1.62
N GLY A 350 -8.74 -8.97 2.62
CA GLY A 350 -8.57 -9.41 4.02
C GLY A 350 -9.80 -9.08 4.86
N GLU A 351 -10.23 -10.04 5.68
CA GLU A 351 -11.40 -9.90 6.55
C GLU A 351 -11.18 -10.60 7.91
N ALA A 352 -11.85 -10.09 8.93
CA ALA A 352 -11.94 -10.77 10.22
C ALA A 352 -13.04 -11.84 10.12
N GLU A 353 -12.67 -13.10 9.99
CA GLU A 353 -13.58 -14.21 9.74
C GLU A 353 -14.71 -14.30 10.78
N GLY A 354 -15.93 -14.56 10.29
CA GLY A 354 -17.11 -14.67 11.13
C GLY A 354 -17.65 -13.35 11.69
N THR A 355 -17.14 -12.21 11.19
CA THR A 355 -17.58 -10.86 11.57
C THR A 355 -18.07 -10.08 10.36
N GLU A 356 -18.65 -8.89 10.60
CA GLU A 356 -18.99 -7.91 9.55
C GLU A 356 -17.81 -6.97 9.22
N GLN A 357 -16.60 -7.29 9.67
CA GLN A 357 -15.42 -6.44 9.47
C GLN A 357 -14.57 -6.96 8.33
N VAL A 358 -14.28 -6.07 7.38
CA VAL A 358 -13.24 -6.25 6.38
C VAL A 358 -12.13 -5.22 6.61
N LYS A 359 -10.91 -5.58 6.27
CA LYS A 359 -9.74 -4.78 6.63
C LYS A 359 -8.91 -4.34 5.43
N TYR A 360 -8.93 -5.11 4.36
CA TYR A 360 -8.08 -4.90 3.20
C TYR A 360 -8.89 -5.02 1.91
N LEU A 361 -8.97 -3.92 1.17
CA LEU A 361 -9.82 -3.75 -0.01
C LEU A 361 -9.00 -3.33 -1.22
N HIS A 362 -9.39 -3.81 -2.40
CA HIS A 362 -8.81 -3.36 -3.67
C HIS A 362 -9.87 -3.17 -4.74
N GLY A 363 -9.70 -2.13 -5.57
CA GLY A 363 -10.59 -1.88 -6.69
C GLY A 363 -9.93 -1.13 -7.84
N ASN A 364 -10.62 -1.12 -8.97
CA ASN A 364 -10.22 -0.34 -10.15
C ASN A 364 -11.08 0.93 -10.22
N PHE A 365 -10.46 2.03 -10.64
CA PHE A 365 -11.15 3.26 -10.96
C PHE A 365 -10.56 3.87 -12.24
N GLY A 366 -11.36 3.97 -13.29
CA GLY A 366 -10.87 4.39 -14.61
C GLY A 366 -9.76 3.47 -15.13
N LYS A 367 -8.57 4.02 -15.34
CA LYS A 367 -7.39 3.27 -15.80
C LYS A 367 -6.47 2.82 -14.65
N GLY A 368 -6.64 3.38 -13.46
CA GLY A 368 -5.83 3.09 -12.28
C GLY A 368 -6.53 2.21 -11.26
N THR A 369 -5.94 2.12 -10.09
CA THR A 369 -6.42 1.27 -9.00
C THR A 369 -6.33 2.00 -7.67
N PHE A 370 -7.11 1.52 -6.70
CA PHE A 370 -7.00 1.94 -5.32
C PHE A 370 -6.95 0.72 -4.40
N THR A 371 -6.28 0.88 -3.28
CA THR A 371 -6.19 -0.12 -2.24
C THR A 371 -6.37 0.57 -0.89
N PHE A 372 -7.31 0.10 -0.07
CA PHE A 372 -7.59 0.60 1.27
C PHE A 372 -7.26 -0.45 2.31
N LEU A 373 -6.45 -0.09 3.30
CA LEU A 373 -6.08 -0.94 4.43
C LEU A 373 -6.47 -0.26 5.74
N GLY A 374 -7.38 -0.87 6.49
CA GLY A 374 -7.78 -0.39 7.82
C GLY A 374 -6.68 -0.59 8.85
N GLY A 375 -6.60 0.32 9.82
CA GLY A 375 -5.58 0.32 10.86
C GLY A 375 -4.42 1.26 10.58
N HIS A 376 -3.56 1.45 11.58
CA HIS A 376 -2.48 2.45 11.54
C HIS A 376 -1.11 1.80 11.36
N ASP A 377 -0.64 1.03 12.32
CA ASP A 377 0.68 0.39 12.30
C ASP A 377 0.58 -1.11 12.57
N PRO A 378 1.01 -1.97 11.63
CA PRO A 378 0.92 -3.42 11.76
C PRO A 378 1.61 -4.06 12.95
N GLU A 379 2.60 -3.40 13.56
CA GLU A 379 3.34 -3.92 14.71
C GLU A 379 3.04 -3.15 16.01
N ASP A 380 2.21 -2.11 15.94
CA ASP A 380 1.65 -1.42 17.08
C ASP A 380 0.14 -1.63 17.13
N TYR A 381 -0.29 -2.62 17.90
CA TYR A 381 -1.70 -3.02 17.96
C TYR A 381 -2.64 -1.86 18.27
N GLN A 382 -2.25 -0.94 19.15
CA GLN A 382 -3.08 0.18 19.59
C GLN A 382 -2.26 1.46 19.65
N HIS A 383 -2.01 2.03 18.49
CA HIS A 383 -1.25 3.27 18.37
C HIS A 383 -1.97 4.47 19.00
N PHE A 384 -1.30 5.16 19.91
CA PHE A 384 -1.80 6.40 20.51
C PHE A 384 -0.97 7.60 20.06
N VAL A 385 -1.59 8.79 20.12
CA VAL A 385 -0.88 10.06 19.89
C VAL A 385 0.32 10.18 20.84
N ASN A 386 1.51 10.41 20.29
CA ASN A 386 2.83 10.46 20.95
C ASN A 386 3.43 9.10 21.34
N ASP A 387 2.93 7.99 20.88
CA ASP A 387 3.65 6.73 21.02
C ASP A 387 4.98 6.81 20.26
N PRO A 388 6.03 6.10 20.73
CA PRO A 388 7.28 6.06 20.00
C PRO A 388 7.11 5.32 18.67
N PRO A 389 7.89 5.67 17.63
CA PRO A 389 7.79 4.98 16.34
C PRO A 389 8.17 3.51 16.46
N THR A 390 7.49 2.67 15.69
CA THR A 390 7.82 1.24 15.59
C THR A 390 9.25 1.03 15.10
N GLN A 391 10.00 0.20 15.80
CA GLN A 391 11.36 -0.15 15.42
C GLN A 391 11.37 -1.36 14.49
N LEU A 392 11.30 -1.13 13.18
CA LEU A 392 11.19 -2.22 12.18
C LEU A 392 12.36 -3.20 12.19
N ALA A 393 13.52 -2.81 12.72
CA ALA A 393 14.64 -3.73 12.95
C ALA A 393 14.30 -4.87 13.92
N LEU A 394 13.27 -4.73 14.75
CA LEU A 394 12.75 -5.78 15.63
C LEU A 394 11.65 -6.62 14.96
N HIS A 395 11.14 -6.18 13.80
CA HIS A 395 10.00 -6.74 13.08
C HIS A 395 10.33 -7.05 11.61
N THR A 396 11.56 -7.51 11.34
CA THR A 396 12.10 -7.73 9.99
C THR A 396 11.25 -8.64 9.10
N ASN A 397 10.42 -9.48 9.74
CA ASN A 397 9.55 -10.46 9.08
C ASN A 397 8.06 -10.15 9.29
N SER A 398 7.72 -8.89 9.58
CA SER A 398 6.32 -8.48 9.80
C SER A 398 5.44 -8.79 8.59
N PRO A 399 4.38 -9.60 8.74
CA PRO A 399 3.48 -9.88 7.65
C PRO A 399 2.62 -8.66 7.29
N GLY A 400 2.24 -7.83 8.24
CA GLY A 400 1.47 -6.62 7.97
C GLY A 400 2.25 -5.58 7.17
N TYR A 401 3.52 -5.36 7.50
CA TYR A 401 4.40 -4.48 6.71
C TYR A 401 4.70 -5.05 5.32
N ARG A 402 4.70 -6.37 5.14
CA ARG A 402 4.80 -6.98 3.80
C ARG A 402 3.62 -6.61 2.90
N LEU A 403 2.39 -6.50 3.44
CA LEU A 403 1.23 -6.06 2.64
C LEU A 403 1.44 -4.63 2.12
N ILE A 404 2.01 -3.74 2.93
CA ILE A 404 2.38 -2.38 2.50
C ILE A 404 3.37 -2.44 1.33
N LEU A 405 4.45 -3.21 1.48
CA LEU A 405 5.50 -3.32 0.47
C LEU A 405 5.04 -4.04 -0.81
N ASN A 406 4.07 -4.96 -0.73
CA ASN A 406 3.41 -5.51 -1.89
C ASN A 406 2.75 -4.42 -2.75
N ASN A 407 2.05 -3.48 -2.11
CA ASN A 407 1.43 -2.35 -2.79
C ASN A 407 2.44 -1.44 -3.50
N ILE A 408 3.62 -1.26 -2.91
CA ILE A 408 4.70 -0.44 -3.48
C ILE A 408 5.27 -1.07 -4.76
N LEU A 409 5.43 -2.39 -4.80
CA LEU A 409 5.93 -3.09 -5.99
C LEU A 409 4.85 -3.38 -7.03
N PHE A 410 3.57 -3.31 -6.66
CA PHE A 410 2.46 -3.65 -7.55
C PHE A 410 2.46 -2.88 -8.88
N PRO A 411 2.72 -1.56 -8.94
CA PRO A 411 2.76 -0.81 -10.21
C PRO A 411 3.86 -1.27 -11.17
N ALA A 412 4.93 -1.88 -10.66
CA ALA A 412 6.02 -2.41 -11.49
C ALA A 412 5.62 -3.64 -12.32
N ALA A 413 4.49 -4.27 -11.99
CA ALA A 413 4.07 -5.53 -12.58
C ALA A 413 3.55 -5.37 -14.01
N ARG A 414 4.07 -6.19 -14.92
CA ARG A 414 3.48 -6.34 -16.26
C ARG A 414 2.06 -6.90 -16.13
N LYS A 415 1.09 -6.27 -16.82
CA LYS A 415 -0.28 -6.79 -16.88
C LYS A 415 -0.29 -8.23 -17.40
N LYS A 416 -0.83 -9.12 -16.58
CA LYS A 416 -0.98 -10.53 -16.90
C LYS A 416 -2.01 -10.69 -18.03
N LYS A 417 -1.67 -11.43 -19.08
CA LYS A 417 -2.67 -11.89 -20.05
C LYS A 417 -3.50 -12.96 -19.36
N LEU A 418 -4.83 -12.76 -19.29
CA LEU A 418 -5.73 -13.79 -18.79
C LEU A 418 -5.54 -15.05 -19.64
N LYS A 419 -5.27 -16.18 -19.00
CA LYS A 419 -5.26 -17.48 -19.65
C LYS A 419 -6.72 -17.85 -19.89
N THR A 420 -7.16 -17.84 -21.15
CA THR A 420 -8.48 -18.32 -21.57
C THR A 420 -8.49 -19.84 -21.64
#